data_4e36fcf30953b70a09d42897f3ae7f6e
#
_entry.id   4e36fcf30953b70a09d42897f3ae7f6e
#
_cell.length_a   1.000
_cell.length_b   1.000
_cell.length_c   1.000
_cell.angle_alpha   90.00
_cell.angle_beta   90.00
_cell.angle_gamma   90.00
#
_symmetry.space_group_name_H-M   'P 1'
#
loop_
_entity.id
_entity.type
_entity.pdbx_description
1 polymer ?
#
loop_
_entity_poly.entity_id
_entity_poly.type
_entity_poly.pdbx_seq_one_letter_code
_entity_poly.pdbx_strand_id
1 'polypeptide(L)' 'MNSSSIRANIKEGLNVGIVLKKDQRSGKITQGIVKRILTNSSNHQHGIKVQLTNGQIGRVKEIYSKIAE' A
#
# COMPACT_ATOMS: atom_id res chain seq x y z
N MET A 1 9.71 0.33 -13.27
CA MET A 1 9.11 -0.90 -12.74
C MET A 1 8.26 -0.57 -11.52
N ASN A 2 7.07 -1.11 -11.48
CA ASN A 2 6.15 -0.81 -10.38
C ASN A 2 6.34 -1.84 -9.25
N SER A 3 7.04 -1.44 -8.19
CA SER A 3 7.30 -2.33 -7.07
C SER A 3 6.11 -2.46 -6.11
N SER A 4 5.08 -1.65 -6.26
CA SER A 4 3.94 -1.68 -5.36
C SER A 4 3.04 -2.91 -5.59
N SER A 5 3.22 -3.60 -6.70
CA SER A 5 2.46 -4.82 -6.99
C SER A 5 3.12 -6.07 -6.45
N ILE A 6 4.31 -5.95 -5.87
CA ILE A 6 5.07 -7.09 -5.36
C ILE A 6 5.05 -7.07 -3.84
N ARG A 7 4.44 -8.10 -3.26
CA ARG A 7 4.25 -8.15 -1.81
C ARG A 7 5.55 -8.09 -1.03
N ALA A 8 6.62 -8.66 -1.58
CA ALA A 8 7.91 -8.69 -0.90
C ALA A 8 8.50 -7.29 -0.69
N ASN A 9 8.05 -6.30 -1.48
CA ASN A 9 8.51 -4.93 -1.36
C ASN A 9 7.71 -4.12 -0.35
N ILE A 10 6.64 -4.70 0.19
CA ILE A 10 5.76 -4.04 1.14
C ILE A 10 5.95 -4.68 2.50
N LYS A 11 6.19 -3.88 3.51
CA LYS A 11 6.40 -4.38 4.88
C LYS A 11 5.63 -3.52 5.86
N GLU A 12 5.34 -4.10 7.01
CA GLU A 12 4.73 -3.33 8.10
C GLU A 12 5.69 -2.22 8.50
N GLY A 13 5.13 -1.04 8.73
CA GLY A 13 5.94 0.13 9.07
C GLY A 13 6.42 0.94 7.88
N LEU A 14 6.18 0.44 6.67
CA LEU A 14 6.61 1.13 5.46
C LEU A 14 5.70 2.34 5.18
N ASN A 15 6.31 3.42 4.71
CA ASN A 15 5.56 4.63 4.33
C ASN A 15 5.14 4.50 2.87
N VAL A 16 3.85 4.43 2.65
CA VAL A 16 3.31 4.17 1.31
C VAL A 16 2.16 5.12 0.98
N GLY A 17 1.86 5.20 -0.30
CA GLY A 17 0.65 5.86 -0.78
C GLY A 17 -0.30 4.81 -1.31
N ILE A 18 -1.53 4.84 -0.84
CA ILE A 18 -2.54 3.87 -1.23
C ILE A 18 -3.71 4.57 -1.90
N VAL A 19 -4.47 3.81 -2.67
CA VAL A 19 -5.74 4.27 -3.23
C VAL A 19 -6.85 3.57 -2.46
N LEU A 20 -7.65 4.34 -1.74
CA LEU A 20 -8.79 3.81 -1.02
C LEU A 20 -9.86 3.36 -1.99
N LYS A 21 -10.73 2.45 -1.55
CA LYS A 21 -11.79 1.94 -2.41
C LYS A 21 -12.64 3.09 -2.98
N LYS A 22 -12.95 4.07 -2.17
CA LYS A 22 -13.77 5.20 -2.60
C LYS A 22 -13.05 6.12 -3.58
N ASP A 23 -11.73 6.01 -3.67
CA ASP A 23 -10.90 6.89 -4.48
C ASP A 23 -10.37 6.21 -5.74
N GLN A 24 -10.79 4.98 -6.01
CA GLN A 24 -10.27 4.23 -7.15
C GLN A 24 -10.57 4.94 -8.47
N ARG A 25 -11.67 5.63 -8.54
CA ARG A 25 -12.09 6.33 -9.74
C ARG A 25 -11.19 7.52 -10.04
N SER A 26 -10.88 8.31 -9.01
CA SER A 26 -10.06 9.50 -9.17
C SER A 26 -8.57 9.22 -9.08
N GLY A 27 -8.20 8.10 -8.48
CA GLY A 27 -6.80 7.78 -8.26
C GLY A 27 -6.15 8.57 -7.15
N LYS A 28 -6.94 9.17 -6.28
CA LYS A 28 -6.41 9.95 -5.17
C LYS A 28 -5.53 9.08 -4.29
N ILE A 29 -4.36 9.60 -3.94
CA ILE A 29 -3.38 8.88 -3.11
C ILE A 29 -3.54 9.31 -1.65
N THR A 30 -3.62 8.33 -0.76
CA THR A 30 -3.63 8.56 0.69
C THR A 30 -2.34 8.00 1.26
N GLN A 31 -1.52 8.85 1.85
CA GLN A 31 -0.25 8.46 2.44
C GLN A 31 -0.45 7.93 3.85
N GLY A 32 0.31 6.91 4.20
CA GLY A 32 0.24 6.37 5.55
C GLY A 32 1.26 5.28 5.78
N ILE A 33 1.26 4.76 6.99
CA ILE A 33 2.18 3.71 7.41
C ILE A 33 1.45 2.38 7.42
N VAL A 34 2.06 1.37 6.82
CA VAL A 34 1.46 0.04 6.74
C VAL A 34 1.41 -0.59 8.12
N LYS A 35 0.20 -0.97 8.54
CA LYS A 35 0.02 -1.74 9.77
C LYS A 35 0.01 -3.23 9.47
N ARG A 36 -0.60 -3.60 8.35
CA ARG A 36 -0.82 -5.01 8.02
C ARG A 36 -0.97 -5.17 6.51
N ILE A 37 -0.44 -6.26 5.99
CA ILE A 37 -0.59 -6.62 4.58
C ILE A 37 -1.75 -7.59 4.47
N LEU A 38 -2.72 -7.27 3.62
CA LEU A 38 -3.94 -8.06 3.48
C LEU A 38 -3.93 -8.96 2.24
N THR A 39 -3.01 -8.73 1.31
CA THR A 39 -2.89 -9.55 0.10
C THR A 39 -2.03 -10.76 0.40
N ASN A 40 -2.56 -11.97 0.15
CA ASN A 40 -1.82 -13.21 0.39
C ASN A 40 -0.94 -13.60 -0.78
N SER A 41 -1.26 -13.14 -1.98
CA SER A 41 -0.48 -13.46 -3.17
C SER A 41 0.86 -12.73 -3.15
N SER A 42 1.87 -13.33 -3.81
CA SER A 42 3.19 -12.71 -3.88
C SER A 42 3.17 -11.43 -4.71
N ASN A 43 2.20 -11.29 -5.60
CA ASN A 43 2.03 -10.05 -6.37
C ASN A 43 0.56 -9.86 -6.72
N HIS A 44 0.23 -8.65 -7.14
CA HIS A 44 -1.13 -8.33 -7.55
C HIS A 44 -1.07 -7.16 -8.52
N GLN A 45 -1.68 -7.32 -9.70
CA GLN A 45 -1.57 -6.33 -10.77
C GLN A 45 -2.13 -4.96 -10.39
N HIS A 46 -3.07 -4.90 -9.46
CA HIS A 46 -3.67 -3.64 -9.01
C HIS A 46 -2.99 -3.07 -7.77
N GLY A 47 -1.92 -3.71 -7.32
CA GLY A 47 -1.21 -3.28 -6.12
C GLY A 47 -1.56 -4.14 -4.92
N ILE A 48 -0.64 -4.18 -3.97
CA ILE A 48 -0.83 -4.96 -2.75
C ILE A 48 -1.80 -4.23 -1.83
N LYS A 49 -2.80 -4.96 -1.34
CA LYS A 49 -3.79 -4.40 -0.44
C LYS A 49 -3.24 -4.40 0.98
N VAL A 50 -3.29 -3.27 1.64
CA VAL A 50 -2.78 -3.12 3.00
C VAL A 50 -3.75 -2.34 3.87
N GLN A 51 -3.58 -2.47 5.17
CA GLN A 51 -4.26 -1.63 6.15
C GLN A 51 -3.23 -0.70 6.76
N LEU A 52 -3.56 0.58 6.83
CA LEU A 52 -2.70 1.57 7.45
C LEU A 52 -2.91 1.62 8.96
N THR A 53 -1.98 2.24 9.68
CA THR A 53 -2.06 2.35 11.12
C THR A 53 -3.29 3.12 11.59
N ASN A 54 -3.85 3.97 10.72
CA ASN A 54 -5.06 4.71 11.04
C ASN A 54 -6.34 3.93 10.73
N GLY A 55 -6.20 2.68 10.27
CA GLY A 55 -7.35 1.82 9.98
C GLY A 55 -7.83 1.85 8.55
N GLN A 56 -7.31 2.74 7.73
CA GLN A 56 -7.73 2.80 6.34
C GLN A 56 -7.15 1.65 5.54
N ILE A 57 -7.91 1.16 4.57
CA ILE A 57 -7.51 0.03 3.74
C ILE A 57 -7.53 0.45 2.29
N GLY A 58 -6.48 0.08 1.57
CA GLY A 58 -6.40 0.37 0.15
C GLY A 58 -5.26 -0.37 -0.51
N ARG A 59 -5.07 -0.12 -1.80
CA ARG A 59 -4.00 -0.77 -2.56
C ARG A 59 -2.83 0.18 -2.71
N VAL A 60 -1.63 -0.35 -2.47
CA VAL A 60 -0.42 0.46 -2.54
C VAL A 60 -0.14 0.84 -4.00
N LYS A 61 0.05 2.13 -4.22
CA LYS A 61 0.43 2.65 -5.54
C LYS A 61 1.82 3.26 -5.53
N GLU A 62 2.25 3.74 -4.37
CA GLU A 62 3.57 4.37 -4.24
C GLU A 62 4.25 3.89 -2.98
N ILE A 63 5.54 3.73 -3.06
CA ILE A 63 6.37 3.42 -1.89
C ILE A 63 7.27 4.62 -1.70
N TYR A 64 7.12 5.32 -0.57
CA TYR A 64 7.84 6.57 -0.37
C TYR A 64 9.19 6.37 0.29
N SER A 65 9.24 5.50 1.29
CA SER A 65 10.50 5.26 1.97
C SER A 65 10.37 4.00 2.79
N LYS A 66 11.51 3.52 3.23
CA LYS A 66 11.54 2.42 4.16
C LYS A 66 11.05 2.92 5.51
N ILE A 67 10.96 2.01 6.46
CA ILE A 67 10.57 2.35 7.82
C ILE A 67 11.45 3.49 8.30
N ALA A 68 10.79 4.55 8.79
CA ALA A 68 11.53 5.68 9.32
C ALA A 68 12.28 5.26 10.57
N GLU A 69 13.50 5.71 10.65
CA GLU A 69 14.31 5.43 11.81
C GLU A 69 14.32 6.59 12.74
#